data_b422a00d34d28cf11054f2f85a118689
#
_entry.id   b422a00d34d28cf11054f2f85a118689
#
_cell.length_a   1.000
_cell.length_b   1.000
_cell.length_c   1.000
_cell.angle_alpha   90.00
_cell.angle_beta   90.00
_cell.angle_gamma   90.00
#
_symmetry.space_group_name_H-M   'P 1'
#
loop_
_entity.id
_entity.type
_entity.pdbx_description
1 polymer ?
#
loop_
_entity_poly.entity_id
_entity_poly.type
_entity_poly.pdbx_seq_one_letter_code
_entity_poly.pdbx_strand_id
1 'polypeptide(L)'
;MSKGGEQQASSPELARLIDHAFQPLEEAVATRRIPGGVLGIVERNRGRAVRAAGLAQRVPKVRPMQADTIFDLASLTKVVFTAPRILALADEGEIDLDAPLISVMPDLRQYDQNAWERKVTFRQCLGHQTPFPAVEPIYTYGQDPNLLRAFVLQREWRAGPPVYSDINFILLGIALERISGKTIRQMEPGPGFAFSADPDKAAATEHCTWRGRVLSGEVHDENCFALQGSGHAGLFGPAAAVLDFAQGLLDGGGASKRAVELMRTPLSQTRTHGWERPYEGWSGGNLCGPETIGHTGFTGTGLWIDFDKGRAWTLLTNRVHPTRHFDSGILSLRQAVGDLINAGF
;
A
#
# COMPACT_ATOMS: atom_id res chain seq x y z
N MET A 1 -29.91 2.16 11.88
CA MET A 1 -30.48 2.05 10.53
C MET A 1 -29.50 2.69 9.58
N SER A 2 -28.56 1.92 9.01
CA SER A 2 -27.59 2.40 8.03
C SER A 2 -28.31 2.50 6.69
N LYS A 3 -28.40 3.72 6.15
CA LYS A 3 -28.79 3.92 4.76
C LYS A 3 -27.73 3.26 3.89
N GLY A 4 -28.09 2.18 3.21
CA GLY A 4 -27.26 1.58 2.16
C GLY A 4 -26.97 2.66 1.12
N GLY A 5 -25.69 2.98 0.93
CA GLY A 5 -25.29 3.92 -0.11
C GLY A 5 -25.67 3.35 -1.47
N GLU A 6 -26.58 4.00 -2.16
CA GLU A 6 -26.80 3.79 -3.58
C GLU A 6 -25.45 3.99 -4.27
N GLN A 7 -24.93 2.94 -4.93
CA GLN A 7 -23.78 3.07 -5.81
C GLN A 7 -24.16 4.04 -6.92
N GLN A 8 -23.62 5.25 -6.83
CA GLN A 8 -23.82 6.27 -7.86
C GLN A 8 -23.34 5.71 -9.20
N ALA A 9 -24.22 5.58 -10.16
CA ALA A 9 -23.90 5.11 -11.50
C ALA A 9 -22.79 5.99 -12.10
N SER A 10 -21.85 5.38 -12.79
CA SER A 10 -20.78 6.08 -13.49
C SER A 10 -21.34 7.09 -14.50
N SER A 11 -20.82 8.33 -14.50
CA SER A 11 -21.15 9.28 -15.57
C SER A 11 -20.66 8.77 -16.93
N PRO A 12 -21.29 9.16 -18.05
CA PRO A 12 -20.84 8.77 -19.40
C PRO A 12 -19.38 9.20 -19.68
N GLU A 13 -18.94 10.34 -19.13
CA GLU A 13 -17.55 10.81 -19.25
C GLU A 13 -16.58 9.89 -18.49
N LEU A 14 -16.92 9.50 -17.26
CA LEU A 14 -16.09 8.61 -16.46
C LEU A 14 -16.01 7.21 -17.08
N ALA A 15 -17.11 6.74 -17.70
CA ALA A 15 -17.13 5.48 -18.44
C ALA A 15 -16.17 5.51 -19.64
N ARG A 16 -16.16 6.59 -20.41
CA ARG A 16 -15.22 6.77 -21.54
C ARG A 16 -13.78 6.90 -21.06
N LEU A 17 -13.54 7.64 -19.96
CA LEU A 17 -12.22 7.82 -19.39
C LEU A 17 -11.61 6.47 -18.99
N ILE A 18 -12.38 5.63 -18.27
CA ILE A 18 -11.83 4.33 -17.85
C ILE A 18 -11.59 3.42 -19.03
N ASP A 19 -12.46 3.39 -20.05
CA ASP A 19 -12.28 2.57 -21.25
C ASP A 19 -11.00 2.96 -21.99
N HIS A 20 -10.69 4.26 -22.08
CA HIS A 20 -9.44 4.74 -22.68
C HIS A 20 -8.22 4.41 -21.82
N ALA A 21 -8.26 4.70 -20.52
CA ALA A 21 -7.16 4.47 -19.61
C ALA A 21 -6.89 2.97 -19.33
N PHE A 22 -7.83 2.09 -19.69
CA PHE A 22 -7.70 0.64 -19.52
C PHE A 22 -6.88 -0.02 -20.64
N GLN A 23 -6.78 0.59 -21.82
CA GLN A 23 -6.09 0.03 -23.00
C GLN A 23 -4.66 -0.46 -22.72
N PRO A 24 -3.79 0.29 -21.97
CA PRO A 24 -2.45 -0.18 -21.66
C PRO A 24 -2.44 -1.49 -20.86
N LEU A 25 -3.42 -1.70 -19.97
CA LEU A 25 -3.55 -2.95 -19.23
C LEU A 25 -3.99 -4.09 -20.13
N GLU A 26 -4.95 -3.88 -21.03
CA GLU A 26 -5.36 -4.89 -22.01
C GLU A 26 -4.19 -5.32 -22.89
N GLU A 27 -3.39 -4.36 -23.37
CA GLU A 27 -2.18 -4.65 -24.15
C GLU A 27 -1.16 -5.44 -23.33
N ALA A 28 -0.91 -5.08 -22.07
CA ALA A 28 0.01 -5.79 -21.19
C ALA A 28 -0.43 -7.25 -20.92
N VAL A 29 -1.74 -7.48 -20.83
CA VAL A 29 -2.33 -8.83 -20.71
C VAL A 29 -2.23 -9.60 -22.03
N ALA A 30 -2.60 -9.00 -23.16
CA ALA A 30 -2.54 -9.62 -24.47
C ALA A 30 -1.11 -10.02 -24.87
N THR A 31 -0.13 -9.21 -24.51
CA THR A 31 1.31 -9.48 -24.72
C THR A 31 1.93 -10.36 -23.61
N ARG A 32 1.13 -10.84 -22.67
CA ARG A 32 1.53 -11.73 -21.56
C ARG A 32 2.56 -11.14 -20.60
N ARG A 33 2.77 -9.83 -20.60
CA ARG A 33 3.65 -9.14 -19.65
C ARG A 33 3.08 -9.19 -18.23
N ILE A 34 1.76 -9.13 -18.11
CA ILE A 34 1.03 -9.21 -16.84
C ILE A 34 -0.05 -10.29 -16.95
N PRO A 35 -0.27 -11.13 -15.93
CA PRO A 35 -1.33 -12.14 -15.99
C PRO A 35 -2.72 -11.53 -16.10
N GLY A 36 -3.00 -10.52 -15.30
CA GLY A 36 -4.26 -9.81 -15.26
C GLY A 36 -4.25 -8.65 -14.29
N GLY A 37 -5.31 -7.87 -14.29
CA GLY A 37 -5.46 -6.74 -13.38
C GLY A 37 -6.83 -6.10 -13.44
N VAL A 38 -7.02 -5.17 -12.51
CA VAL A 38 -8.21 -4.35 -12.35
C VAL A 38 -7.78 -2.89 -12.31
N LEU A 39 -8.40 -2.06 -13.14
CA LEU A 39 -8.34 -0.61 -13.06
C LEU A 39 -9.65 -0.10 -12.49
N GLY A 40 -9.56 0.77 -11.49
CA GLY A 40 -10.68 1.48 -10.93
C GLY A 40 -10.42 2.97 -10.86
N ILE A 41 -11.43 3.78 -11.15
CA ILE A 41 -11.41 5.24 -11.04
C ILE A 41 -12.63 5.69 -10.22
N VAL A 42 -12.42 6.63 -9.32
CA VAL A 42 -13.49 7.37 -8.64
C VAL A 42 -13.28 8.85 -8.80
N GLU A 43 -14.35 9.58 -9.03
CA GLU A 43 -14.31 11.03 -9.16
C GLU A 43 -15.45 11.66 -8.36
N ARG A 44 -15.12 12.71 -7.62
CA ARG A 44 -16.10 13.44 -6.79
C ARG A 44 -17.28 13.88 -7.66
N ASN A 45 -18.50 13.56 -7.23
CA ASN A 45 -19.75 13.88 -7.92
C ASN A 45 -19.98 13.21 -9.29
N ARG A 46 -19.09 12.31 -9.75
CA ARG A 46 -19.25 11.58 -11.02
C ARG A 46 -19.35 10.06 -10.86
N GLY A 47 -19.23 9.57 -9.61
CA GLY A 47 -19.32 8.15 -9.29
C GLY A 47 -18.00 7.41 -9.52
N ARG A 48 -18.09 6.12 -9.82
CA ARG A 48 -16.94 5.23 -10.02
C ARG A 48 -17.09 4.35 -11.25
N ALA A 49 -15.98 3.92 -11.80
CA ALA A 49 -15.92 2.95 -12.87
C ALA A 49 -14.79 1.93 -12.58
N VAL A 50 -15.01 0.66 -12.95
CA VAL A 50 -14.04 -0.43 -12.76
C VAL A 50 -14.01 -1.30 -14.01
N ARG A 51 -12.82 -1.75 -14.42
CA ARG A 51 -12.58 -2.70 -15.51
C ARG A 51 -11.59 -3.77 -15.08
N ALA A 52 -11.76 -4.98 -15.57
CA ALA A 52 -10.90 -6.11 -15.29
C ALA A 52 -10.50 -6.82 -16.58
N ALA A 53 -9.26 -7.31 -16.67
CA ALA A 53 -8.78 -8.11 -17.79
C ALA A 53 -7.81 -9.20 -17.34
N GLY A 54 -7.77 -10.29 -18.11
CA GLY A 54 -6.80 -11.38 -17.94
C GLY A 54 -7.17 -12.38 -16.86
N LEU A 55 -6.16 -12.87 -16.15
CA LEU A 55 -6.27 -14.00 -15.25
C LEU A 55 -5.86 -13.63 -13.83
N ALA A 56 -6.71 -13.96 -12.86
CA ALA A 56 -6.39 -13.93 -11.44
C ALA A 56 -5.35 -15.00 -11.05
N GLN A 57 -5.32 -16.09 -11.82
CA GLN A 57 -4.36 -17.19 -11.63
C GLN A 57 -4.10 -17.92 -12.95
N ARG A 58 -2.80 -18.17 -13.25
CA ARG A 58 -2.37 -19.02 -14.38
C ARG A 58 -2.12 -20.46 -13.97
N VAL A 59 -1.53 -20.67 -12.81
CA VAL A 59 -1.14 -21.97 -12.26
C VAL A 59 -1.51 -22.06 -10.77
N PRO A 60 -1.84 -23.27 -10.24
CA PRO A 60 -1.98 -24.53 -10.94
C PRO A 60 -3.28 -24.64 -11.76
N LYS A 61 -4.29 -23.82 -11.44
CA LYS A 61 -5.58 -23.78 -12.16
C LYS A 61 -5.80 -22.39 -12.74
N VAL A 62 -6.27 -22.31 -13.97
CA VAL A 62 -6.61 -21.03 -14.60
C VAL A 62 -7.89 -20.47 -13.94
N ARG A 63 -7.82 -19.21 -13.49
CA ARG A 63 -8.98 -18.46 -13.01
C ARG A 63 -9.01 -17.08 -13.68
N PRO A 64 -10.19 -16.65 -14.18
CA PRO A 64 -10.33 -15.31 -14.79
C PRO A 64 -10.20 -14.22 -13.72
N MET A 65 -9.72 -13.05 -14.14
CA MET A 65 -9.76 -11.82 -13.34
C MET A 65 -11.18 -11.27 -13.35
N GLN A 66 -11.67 -10.85 -12.18
CA GLN A 66 -12.98 -10.20 -11.99
C GLN A 66 -12.79 -8.84 -11.36
N ALA A 67 -13.76 -7.94 -11.50
CA ALA A 67 -13.72 -6.61 -10.90
C ALA A 67 -13.66 -6.64 -9.36
N ASP A 68 -14.18 -7.66 -8.74
CA ASP A 68 -14.21 -7.91 -7.30
C ASP A 68 -13.08 -8.85 -6.81
N THR A 69 -12.16 -9.24 -7.69
CA THR A 69 -10.98 -10.04 -7.31
C THR A 69 -10.24 -9.34 -6.18
N ILE A 70 -9.90 -10.08 -5.13
CA ILE A 70 -9.16 -9.59 -3.98
C ILE A 70 -7.65 -9.67 -4.27
N PHE A 71 -6.92 -8.61 -3.95
CA PHE A 71 -5.47 -8.54 -4.15
C PHE A 71 -4.72 -8.46 -2.84
N ASP A 72 -3.55 -9.10 -2.77
CA ASP A 72 -2.52 -8.71 -1.82
C ASP A 72 -2.03 -7.32 -2.19
N LEU A 73 -2.34 -6.34 -1.36
CA LEU A 73 -2.07 -4.92 -1.60
C LEU A 73 -0.61 -4.55 -1.35
N ALA A 74 0.18 -5.48 -0.78
CA ALA A 74 1.59 -5.28 -0.47
C ALA A 74 1.81 -3.93 0.26
N SER A 75 2.72 -3.09 -0.23
CA SER A 75 3.07 -1.82 0.41
C SER A 75 1.95 -0.75 0.42
N LEU A 76 0.83 -0.94 -0.27
CA LEU A 76 -0.35 -0.11 -0.04
C LEU A 76 -0.86 -0.23 1.40
N THR A 77 -0.52 -1.32 2.13
CA THR A 77 -0.76 -1.47 3.57
C THR A 77 -0.23 -0.26 4.34
N LYS A 78 0.92 0.28 3.95
CA LYS A 78 1.55 1.44 4.60
C LYS A 78 0.63 2.66 4.62
N VAL A 79 -0.04 2.92 3.48
CA VAL A 79 -0.81 4.15 3.26
C VAL A 79 -2.31 3.98 3.49
N VAL A 80 -2.83 2.75 3.41
CA VAL A 80 -4.25 2.46 3.64
C VAL A 80 -4.50 2.06 5.10
N PHE A 81 -3.53 1.45 5.77
CA PHE A 81 -3.69 0.93 7.12
C PHE A 81 -2.82 1.65 8.16
N THR A 82 -1.48 1.65 7.99
CA THR A 82 -0.54 2.06 9.04
C THR A 82 -0.45 3.57 9.20
N ALA A 83 -0.16 4.31 8.13
CA ALA A 83 -0.01 5.77 8.19
C ALA A 83 -1.29 6.48 8.68
N PRO A 84 -2.50 6.15 8.21
CA PRO A 84 -3.72 6.77 8.74
C PRO A 84 -3.90 6.57 10.25
N ARG A 85 -3.52 5.41 10.80
CA ARG A 85 -3.63 5.13 12.24
C ARG A 85 -2.62 5.91 13.06
N ILE A 86 -1.37 5.99 12.60
CA ILE A 86 -0.34 6.82 13.24
C ILE A 86 -0.76 8.29 13.24
N LEU A 87 -1.31 8.77 12.13
CA LEU A 87 -1.80 10.15 12.02
C LEU A 87 -3.04 10.40 12.90
N ALA A 88 -3.93 9.42 13.04
CA ALA A 88 -5.09 9.52 13.94
C ALA A 88 -4.64 9.62 15.40
N LEU A 89 -3.70 8.76 15.84
CA LEU A 89 -3.13 8.82 17.20
C LEU A 89 -2.46 10.17 17.48
N ALA A 90 -1.80 10.76 16.48
CA ALA A 90 -1.21 12.09 16.62
C ALA A 90 -2.29 13.19 16.71
N ASP A 91 -3.39 13.05 16.02
CA ASP A 91 -4.53 13.97 16.09
C ASP A 91 -5.26 13.90 17.45
N GLU A 92 -5.35 12.71 18.01
CA GLU A 92 -5.93 12.43 19.33
C GLU A 92 -5.00 12.85 20.48
N GLY A 93 -3.74 13.20 20.17
CA GLY A 93 -2.72 13.60 21.16
C GLY A 93 -2.09 12.42 21.91
N GLU A 94 -2.33 11.19 21.46
CA GLU A 94 -1.75 9.98 22.05
C GLU A 94 -0.25 9.83 21.72
N ILE A 95 0.20 10.40 20.60
CA ILE A 95 1.60 10.47 20.20
C ILE A 95 1.95 11.85 19.63
N ASP A 96 3.23 12.23 19.75
CA ASP A 96 3.82 13.33 19.00
C ASP A 96 4.64 12.77 17.83
N LEU A 97 4.35 13.22 16.60
CA LEU A 97 5.07 12.76 15.41
C LEU A 97 6.58 13.07 15.44
N ASP A 98 6.98 14.09 16.18
CA ASP A 98 8.37 14.51 16.35
C ASP A 98 9.05 13.88 17.57
N ALA A 99 8.29 13.17 18.41
CA ALA A 99 8.85 12.37 19.47
C ALA A 99 9.57 11.13 18.90
N PRO A 100 10.65 10.67 19.54
CA PRO A 100 11.32 9.44 19.14
C PRO A 100 10.45 8.22 19.44
N LEU A 101 10.61 7.15 18.65
CA LEU A 101 9.86 5.89 18.79
C LEU A 101 9.99 5.26 20.18
N ILE A 102 11.08 5.54 20.89
CA ILE A 102 11.29 5.06 22.27
C ILE A 102 10.25 5.60 23.26
N SER A 103 9.49 6.62 22.92
CA SER A 103 8.36 7.09 23.75
C SER A 103 7.29 6.02 23.95
N VAL A 104 7.13 5.12 22.97
CA VAL A 104 6.20 3.98 23.05
C VAL A 104 6.89 2.61 22.96
N MET A 105 8.16 2.58 22.58
CA MET A 105 9.00 1.39 22.50
C MET A 105 10.32 1.62 23.26
N PRO A 106 10.30 1.73 24.62
CA PRO A 106 11.50 2.03 25.40
C PRO A 106 12.59 0.97 25.28
N ASP A 107 12.19 -0.23 24.88
CA ASP A 107 13.06 -1.37 24.63
C ASP A 107 13.78 -1.32 23.26
N LEU A 108 13.53 -0.33 22.40
CA LEU A 108 14.29 -0.15 21.16
C LEU A 108 15.76 0.14 21.50
N ARG A 109 16.69 -0.78 21.11
CA ARG A 109 18.12 -0.69 21.43
C ARG A 109 18.41 -0.39 22.91
N GLN A 110 17.68 -1.07 23.81
CA GLN A 110 17.66 -0.74 25.26
C GLN A 110 19.03 -0.86 25.95
N TYR A 111 19.94 -1.66 25.41
CA TYR A 111 21.28 -1.87 25.98
C TYR A 111 22.32 -0.84 25.46
N ASP A 112 21.96 -0.02 24.46
CA ASP A 112 22.81 1.07 23.97
C ASP A 112 22.02 2.39 23.96
N GLN A 113 22.19 3.17 25.02
CA GLN A 113 21.47 4.45 25.17
C GLN A 113 21.90 5.51 24.12
N ASN A 114 23.03 5.33 23.47
CA ASN A 114 23.57 6.24 22.46
C ASN A 114 23.22 5.81 21.02
N ALA A 115 22.58 4.64 20.85
CA ALA A 115 22.20 4.13 19.54
C ALA A 115 21.38 5.16 18.76
N TRP A 116 21.70 5.35 17.48
CA TRP A 116 21.01 6.32 16.63
C TRP A 116 19.55 5.95 16.41
N GLU A 117 19.19 4.67 16.44
CA GLU A 117 17.82 4.15 16.28
C GLU A 117 16.89 4.69 17.37
N ARG A 118 17.43 4.96 18.56
CA ARG A 118 16.66 5.54 19.68
C ARG A 118 16.21 6.97 19.45
N LYS A 119 16.83 7.67 18.48
CA LYS A 119 16.52 9.07 18.12
C LYS A 119 15.53 9.16 16.95
N VAL A 120 15.21 8.04 16.29
CA VAL A 120 14.30 8.00 15.15
C VAL A 120 12.89 8.37 15.59
N THR A 121 12.25 9.32 14.88
CA THR A 121 10.91 9.81 15.17
C THR A 121 9.84 9.13 14.30
N PHE A 122 8.58 9.21 14.71
CA PHE A 122 7.44 8.75 13.91
C PHE A 122 7.40 9.43 12.54
N ARG A 123 7.62 10.76 12.51
CA ARG A 123 7.65 11.55 11.26
C ARG A 123 8.74 11.07 10.31
N GLN A 124 9.94 10.81 10.80
CA GLN A 124 11.02 10.28 9.99
C GLN A 124 10.68 8.91 9.39
N CYS A 125 10.04 8.03 10.16
CA CYS A 125 9.56 6.73 9.66
C CYS A 125 8.49 6.89 8.57
N LEU A 126 7.48 7.74 8.79
CA LEU A 126 6.43 8.01 7.81
C LEU A 126 7.00 8.55 6.49
N GLY A 127 8.01 9.42 6.56
CA GLY A 127 8.65 10.04 5.39
C GLY A 127 9.79 9.23 4.78
N HIS A 128 10.12 8.06 5.30
CA HIS A 128 11.32 7.29 4.91
C HIS A 128 12.62 8.11 5.00
N GLN A 129 12.73 8.94 6.03
CA GLN A 129 13.88 9.83 6.26
C GLN A 129 14.85 9.29 7.32
N THR A 130 14.87 8.01 7.50
CA THR A 130 15.73 7.31 8.47
C THR A 130 16.95 6.69 7.81
N PRO A 131 18.00 6.41 8.57
CA PRO A 131 19.17 5.69 8.07
C PRO A 131 18.98 4.18 7.87
N PHE A 132 17.77 3.62 8.08
CA PHE A 132 17.53 2.18 7.93
C PHE A 132 17.75 1.69 6.51
N PRO A 133 18.25 0.43 6.32
CA PRO A 133 18.40 -0.16 5.01
C PRO A 133 17.03 -0.35 4.32
N ALA A 134 17.03 -0.35 3.00
CA ALA A 134 15.81 -0.50 2.19
C ALA A 134 15.06 -1.79 2.52
N VAL A 135 15.77 -2.91 2.58
CA VAL A 135 15.25 -4.25 2.84
C VAL A 135 16.20 -5.01 3.75
N GLU A 136 15.64 -5.82 4.62
CA GLU A 136 16.35 -6.84 5.39
C GLU A 136 15.52 -8.12 5.39
N PRO A 137 16.08 -9.28 5.09
CA PRO A 137 15.36 -10.55 5.08
C PRO A 137 15.16 -11.10 6.51
N ILE A 138 14.35 -10.42 7.30
CA ILE A 138 14.09 -10.72 8.73
C ILE A 138 13.62 -12.16 8.89
N TYR A 139 12.81 -12.69 7.97
CA TYR A 139 12.27 -14.05 7.98
C TYR A 139 13.36 -15.16 8.02
N THR A 140 14.61 -14.84 7.68
CA THR A 140 15.72 -15.81 7.71
C THR A 140 16.35 -15.97 9.09
N TYR A 141 16.02 -15.09 10.06
CA TYR A 141 16.61 -15.10 11.40
C TYR A 141 15.83 -15.94 12.42
N GLY A 142 14.69 -16.50 12.05
CA GLY A 142 13.88 -17.35 12.92
C GLY A 142 12.48 -17.58 12.43
N GLN A 143 11.69 -18.32 13.20
CA GLN A 143 10.29 -18.64 12.90
C GLN A 143 9.31 -18.12 13.97
N ASP A 144 9.79 -17.76 15.15
CA ASP A 144 8.96 -17.20 16.21
C ASP A 144 8.75 -15.70 15.95
N PRO A 145 7.51 -15.23 15.73
CA PRO A 145 7.23 -13.84 15.45
C PRO A 145 7.63 -12.88 16.58
N ASN A 146 7.63 -13.33 17.85
CA ASN A 146 8.05 -12.49 18.97
C ASN A 146 9.57 -12.34 19.02
N LEU A 147 10.30 -13.43 18.74
CA LEU A 147 11.77 -13.35 18.61
C LEU A 147 12.16 -12.49 17.41
N LEU A 148 11.44 -12.55 16.30
CA LEU A 148 11.71 -11.68 15.16
C LEU A 148 11.43 -10.20 15.47
N ARG A 149 10.36 -9.88 16.23
CA ARG A 149 10.11 -8.52 16.75
C ARG A 149 11.24 -8.05 17.67
N ALA A 150 11.66 -8.89 18.60
CA ALA A 150 12.77 -8.59 19.49
C ALA A 150 14.08 -8.38 18.70
N PHE A 151 14.32 -9.19 17.67
CA PHE A 151 15.45 -9.00 16.77
C PHE A 151 15.40 -7.62 16.08
N VAL A 152 14.25 -7.23 15.54
CA VAL A 152 14.08 -5.90 14.90
C VAL A 152 14.39 -4.77 15.89
N LEU A 153 13.93 -4.90 17.13
CA LEU A 153 14.11 -3.86 18.16
C LEU A 153 15.52 -3.80 18.72
N GLN A 154 16.25 -4.93 18.79
CA GLN A 154 17.56 -4.99 19.46
C GLN A 154 18.74 -5.00 18.50
N ARG A 155 18.51 -5.29 17.21
CA ARG A 155 19.60 -5.34 16.22
C ARG A 155 20.25 -3.97 16.07
N GLU A 156 21.56 -3.93 15.99
CA GLU A 156 22.31 -2.80 15.47
C GLU A 156 22.14 -2.71 13.97
N TRP A 157 21.46 -1.66 13.51
CA TRP A 157 21.23 -1.44 12.10
C TRP A 157 22.38 -0.66 11.48
N ARG A 158 22.85 -1.12 10.31
CA ARG A 158 23.83 -0.35 9.56
C ARG A 158 23.17 0.93 9.03
N ALA A 159 23.63 2.07 9.53
CA ALA A 159 23.19 3.37 9.05
C ALA A 159 23.61 3.62 7.60
N GLY A 160 22.69 4.15 6.80
CA GLY A 160 22.92 4.56 5.41
C GLY A 160 22.23 5.90 5.10
N PRO A 161 22.32 6.38 3.85
CA PRO A 161 21.52 7.52 3.43
C PRO A 161 20.02 7.17 3.50
N PRO A 162 19.13 8.16 3.69
CA PRO A 162 17.70 7.92 3.69
C PRO A 162 17.24 7.28 2.36
N VAL A 163 16.55 6.15 2.48
CA VAL A 163 15.97 5.40 1.36
C VAL A 163 14.56 4.92 1.76
N TYR A 164 13.76 4.55 0.77
CA TYR A 164 12.53 3.81 1.03
C TYR A 164 12.88 2.52 1.79
N SER A 165 12.34 2.35 3.02
CA SER A 165 12.68 1.24 3.89
C SER A 165 11.44 0.63 4.52
N ASP A 166 11.31 -0.70 4.40
CA ASP A 166 10.25 -1.46 5.06
C ASP A 166 10.40 -1.46 6.58
N ILE A 167 11.64 -1.32 7.10
CA ILE A 167 11.92 -1.29 8.54
C ILE A 167 11.16 -0.15 9.23
N ASN A 168 11.04 1.01 8.58
CA ASN A 168 10.26 2.13 9.10
C ASN A 168 8.83 1.72 9.45
N PHE A 169 8.16 1.04 8.53
CA PHE A 169 6.76 0.65 8.71
C PHE A 169 6.61 -0.63 9.53
N ILE A 170 7.63 -1.49 9.61
CA ILE A 170 7.68 -2.58 10.59
C ILE A 170 7.70 -1.98 12.00
N LEU A 171 8.57 -0.99 12.26
CA LEU A 171 8.64 -0.29 13.56
C LEU A 171 7.34 0.47 13.89
N LEU A 172 6.75 1.19 12.91
CA LEU A 172 5.44 1.83 13.11
C LEU A 172 4.35 0.80 13.41
N GLY A 173 4.39 -0.38 12.79
CA GLY A 173 3.48 -1.49 13.11
C GLY A 173 3.66 -1.99 14.53
N ILE A 174 4.90 -2.18 15.00
CA ILE A 174 5.19 -2.56 16.39
C ILE A 174 4.71 -1.47 17.37
N ALA A 175 4.89 -0.19 17.01
CA ALA A 175 4.37 0.92 17.82
C ALA A 175 2.83 0.87 17.94
N LEU A 176 2.11 0.61 16.85
CA LEU A 176 0.65 0.42 16.88
C LEU A 176 0.26 -0.78 17.79
N GLU A 177 0.99 -1.90 17.71
CA GLU A 177 0.75 -3.05 18.58
C GLU A 177 0.94 -2.70 20.05
N ARG A 178 1.97 -1.91 20.40
CA ARG A 178 2.26 -1.49 21.78
C ARG A 178 1.19 -0.54 22.33
N ILE A 179 0.77 0.45 21.53
CA ILE A 179 -0.25 1.42 21.94
C ILE A 179 -1.62 0.75 22.11
N SER A 180 -2.01 -0.11 21.15
CA SER A 180 -3.34 -0.72 21.15
C SER A 180 -3.47 -1.97 22.04
N GLY A 181 -2.35 -2.61 22.39
CA GLY A 181 -2.34 -3.92 23.07
C GLY A 181 -2.81 -5.09 22.17
N LYS A 182 -2.93 -4.88 20.86
CA LYS A 182 -3.38 -5.88 19.87
C LYS A 182 -2.29 -6.11 18.83
N THR A 183 -2.16 -7.35 18.35
CA THR A 183 -1.34 -7.60 17.16
C THR A 183 -1.99 -6.95 15.92
N ILE A 184 -1.21 -6.69 14.87
CA ILE A 184 -1.75 -6.12 13.61
C ILE A 184 -2.95 -6.93 13.12
N ARG A 185 -2.89 -8.26 13.15
CA ARG A 185 -3.99 -9.13 12.69
C ARG A 185 -5.25 -9.09 13.56
N GLN A 186 -5.14 -8.61 14.80
CA GLN A 186 -6.29 -8.42 15.71
C GLN A 186 -6.91 -7.03 15.60
N MET A 187 -6.27 -6.12 14.88
CA MET A 187 -6.84 -4.79 14.62
C MET A 187 -7.89 -4.88 13.51
N GLU A 188 -8.83 -3.94 13.52
CA GLU A 188 -9.78 -3.81 12.41
C GLU A 188 -9.03 -3.33 11.15
N PRO A 189 -9.07 -4.08 10.04
CA PRO A 189 -8.32 -3.70 8.83
C PRO A 189 -8.89 -2.47 8.13
N GLY A 190 -10.15 -2.16 8.37
CA GLY A 190 -10.94 -1.14 7.69
C GLY A 190 -12.00 -1.75 6.77
N PRO A 191 -13.02 -0.98 6.37
CA PRO A 191 -14.11 -1.47 5.55
C PRO A 191 -13.65 -2.07 4.22
N GLY A 192 -14.04 -3.30 3.94
CA GLY A 192 -13.70 -4.00 2.70
C GLY A 192 -12.28 -4.57 2.63
N PHE A 193 -11.48 -4.40 3.70
CA PHE A 193 -10.11 -4.96 3.80
C PHE A 193 -10.04 -6.14 4.77
N ALA A 194 -8.99 -6.95 4.62
CA ALA A 194 -8.69 -8.07 5.51
C ALA A 194 -7.17 -8.33 5.55
N PHE A 195 -6.69 -9.12 6.53
CA PHE A 195 -5.28 -9.56 6.59
C PHE A 195 -5.04 -10.95 5.97
N SER A 196 -6.04 -11.50 5.34
CA SER A 196 -5.99 -12.69 4.50
C SER A 196 -7.24 -12.71 3.63
N ALA A 197 -7.26 -13.54 2.59
CA ALA A 197 -8.43 -13.69 1.74
C ALA A 197 -8.70 -15.16 1.42
N ASP A 198 -9.92 -15.46 0.95
CA ASP A 198 -10.25 -16.73 0.37
C ASP A 198 -9.36 -16.95 -0.88
N PRO A 199 -8.55 -18.03 -0.93
CA PRO A 199 -7.67 -18.31 -2.07
C PRO A 199 -8.38 -18.37 -3.41
N ASP A 200 -9.64 -18.79 -3.43
CA ASP A 200 -10.44 -18.88 -4.66
C ASP A 200 -10.95 -17.52 -5.16
N LYS A 201 -10.98 -16.51 -4.30
CA LYS A 201 -11.36 -15.14 -4.63
C LYS A 201 -10.18 -14.18 -4.79
N ALA A 202 -9.00 -14.61 -4.36
CA ALA A 202 -7.79 -13.79 -4.41
C ALA A 202 -7.02 -13.98 -5.71
N ALA A 203 -6.42 -12.92 -6.23
CA ALA A 203 -5.41 -13.02 -7.27
C ALA A 203 -4.17 -13.75 -6.73
N ALA A 204 -3.72 -14.78 -7.44
CA ALA A 204 -2.49 -15.46 -7.09
C ALA A 204 -1.28 -14.52 -7.30
N THR A 205 -0.35 -14.55 -6.35
CA THR A 205 0.90 -13.83 -6.45
C THR A 205 2.00 -14.75 -6.98
N GLU A 206 2.92 -15.24 -6.20
CA GLU A 206 4.09 -15.95 -6.67
C GLU A 206 4.03 -17.45 -6.36
N HIS A 207 4.67 -18.26 -7.19
CA HIS A 207 5.09 -19.59 -6.78
C HIS A 207 6.33 -19.42 -5.87
N CYS A 208 6.07 -19.29 -4.58
CA CYS A 208 7.10 -19.04 -3.59
C CYS A 208 7.94 -20.30 -3.37
N THR A 209 9.23 -20.25 -3.71
CA THR A 209 10.16 -21.37 -3.52
C THR A 209 10.40 -21.67 -2.04
N TRP A 210 10.42 -20.64 -1.20
CA TRP A 210 10.61 -20.79 0.25
C TRP A 210 9.41 -21.51 0.91
N ARG A 211 8.16 -21.21 0.49
CA ARG A 211 6.94 -21.83 1.01
C ARG A 211 6.48 -23.05 0.20
N GLY A 212 7.11 -23.34 -0.95
CA GLY A 212 6.86 -24.52 -1.78
C GLY A 212 5.48 -24.56 -2.45
N ARG A 213 4.82 -23.39 -2.62
CA ARG A 213 3.46 -23.30 -3.19
C ARG A 213 3.19 -21.99 -3.90
N VAL A 214 2.15 -21.97 -4.73
CA VAL A 214 1.57 -20.73 -5.27
C VAL A 214 0.80 -20.03 -4.14
N LEU A 215 1.10 -18.74 -3.93
CA LEU A 215 0.47 -17.93 -2.91
C LEU A 215 -0.82 -17.32 -3.46
N SER A 216 -1.93 -17.53 -2.78
CA SER A 216 -3.24 -16.94 -3.06
C SER A 216 -3.99 -16.76 -1.75
N GLY A 217 -4.44 -15.54 -1.44
CA GLY A 217 -5.12 -15.23 -0.19
C GLY A 217 -4.24 -15.19 1.07
N GLU A 218 -2.95 -15.49 0.94
CA GLU A 218 -1.94 -15.29 1.97
C GLU A 218 -0.90 -14.24 1.52
N VAL A 219 -0.33 -13.51 2.50
CA VAL A 219 0.60 -12.41 2.21
C VAL A 219 1.82 -12.89 1.43
N HIS A 220 2.16 -12.17 0.36
CA HIS A 220 3.33 -12.43 -0.46
C HIS A 220 4.65 -12.11 0.28
N ASP A 221 4.69 -10.98 0.98
CA ASP A 221 5.86 -10.52 1.71
C ASP A 221 6.31 -11.51 2.78
N GLU A 222 7.55 -11.96 2.69
CA GLU A 222 8.13 -12.98 3.56
C GLU A 222 8.29 -12.48 4.99
N ASN A 223 8.70 -11.21 5.18
CA ASN A 223 8.86 -10.63 6.52
C ASN A 223 7.51 -10.48 7.23
N CYS A 224 6.49 -9.98 6.51
CA CYS A 224 5.15 -9.87 7.06
C CYS A 224 4.55 -11.24 7.41
N PHE A 225 4.82 -12.26 6.57
CA PHE A 225 4.41 -13.64 6.84
C PHE A 225 5.06 -14.18 8.12
N ALA A 226 6.39 -14.04 8.25
CA ALA A 226 7.14 -14.52 9.42
C ALA A 226 6.78 -13.78 10.71
N LEU A 227 6.54 -12.46 10.62
CA LEU A 227 6.08 -11.64 11.74
C LEU A 227 4.59 -11.87 12.09
N GLN A 228 3.86 -12.67 11.29
CA GLN A 228 2.41 -12.89 11.44
C GLN A 228 1.60 -11.59 11.50
N GLY A 229 1.95 -10.65 10.63
CA GLY A 229 1.37 -9.32 10.52
C GLY A 229 2.39 -8.23 10.78
N SER A 230 2.30 -7.17 10.01
CA SER A 230 3.25 -6.07 10.09
C SER A 230 2.66 -4.79 9.48
N GLY A 231 3.18 -3.63 9.87
CA GLY A 231 2.71 -2.35 9.36
C GLY A 231 3.12 -2.03 7.91
N HIS A 232 4.01 -2.81 7.29
CA HIS A 232 4.52 -2.51 5.95
C HIS A 232 3.82 -3.26 4.81
N ALA A 233 3.13 -4.38 5.10
CA ALA A 233 2.47 -5.26 4.13
C ALA A 233 1.41 -6.12 4.80
N GLY A 234 0.63 -6.88 4.01
CA GLY A 234 -0.29 -7.91 4.49
C GLY A 234 -1.76 -7.53 4.46
N LEU A 235 -2.11 -6.35 3.96
CA LEU A 235 -3.51 -5.97 3.74
C LEU A 235 -4.00 -6.53 2.40
N PHE A 236 -5.22 -7.04 2.40
CA PHE A 236 -5.94 -7.54 1.22
C PHE A 236 -7.19 -6.72 0.98
N GLY A 237 -7.54 -6.54 -0.30
CA GLY A 237 -8.78 -5.89 -0.68
C GLY A 237 -9.01 -5.89 -2.20
N PRO A 238 -10.28 -5.75 -2.64
CA PRO A 238 -10.64 -5.50 -4.02
C PRO A 238 -10.46 -4.01 -4.38
N ALA A 239 -10.50 -3.70 -5.69
CA ALA A 239 -10.43 -2.32 -6.18
C ALA A 239 -11.51 -1.42 -5.57
N ALA A 240 -12.71 -1.94 -5.32
CA ALA A 240 -13.81 -1.19 -4.70
C ALA A 240 -13.42 -0.67 -3.32
N ALA A 241 -12.83 -1.50 -2.44
CA ALA A 241 -12.41 -1.07 -1.10
C ALA A 241 -11.30 0.00 -1.16
N VAL A 242 -10.35 -0.14 -2.09
CA VAL A 242 -9.28 0.85 -2.30
C VAL A 242 -9.86 2.19 -2.78
N LEU A 243 -10.85 2.15 -3.67
CA LEU A 243 -11.56 3.37 -4.13
C LEU A 243 -12.42 3.98 -3.04
N ASP A 244 -13.09 3.19 -2.18
CA ASP A 244 -13.86 3.68 -1.05
C ASP A 244 -12.97 4.43 -0.06
N PHE A 245 -11.79 3.88 0.24
CA PHE A 245 -10.78 4.56 1.06
C PHE A 245 -10.34 5.90 0.44
N ALA A 246 -10.00 5.90 -0.85
CA ALA A 246 -9.57 7.10 -1.54
C ALA A 246 -10.68 8.16 -1.62
N GLN A 247 -11.91 7.75 -1.90
CA GLN A 247 -13.08 8.63 -1.91
C GLN A 247 -13.32 9.25 -0.53
N GLY A 248 -13.17 8.46 0.54
CA GLY A 248 -13.25 8.98 1.91
C GLY A 248 -12.27 10.11 2.18
N LEU A 249 -11.02 10.00 1.69
CA LEU A 249 -10.03 11.07 1.79
C LEU A 249 -10.41 12.30 0.94
N LEU A 250 -10.89 12.10 -0.29
CA LEU A 250 -11.32 13.18 -1.17
C LEU A 250 -12.50 13.95 -0.58
N ASP A 251 -13.46 13.26 0.03
CA ASP A 251 -14.68 13.84 0.57
C ASP A 251 -14.52 14.37 2.00
N GLY A 252 -13.36 14.16 2.61
CA GLY A 252 -13.04 14.63 3.97
C GLY A 252 -13.71 13.84 5.10
N GLY A 253 -14.21 12.63 4.81
CA GLY A 253 -14.85 11.72 5.78
C GLY A 253 -13.98 10.53 6.21
N GLY A 254 -12.90 10.24 5.49
CA GLY A 254 -12.06 9.06 5.73
C GLY A 254 -10.92 9.27 6.73
N ALA A 255 -10.58 10.53 7.05
CA ALA A 255 -9.58 10.92 8.03
C ALA A 255 -9.85 12.37 8.48
N SER A 256 -9.21 12.81 9.58
CA SER A 256 -9.30 14.21 9.97
C SER A 256 -8.70 15.15 8.92
N LYS A 257 -9.13 16.39 8.91
CA LYS A 257 -8.57 17.41 8.00
C LYS A 257 -7.05 17.53 8.18
N ARG A 258 -6.56 17.52 9.43
CA ARG A 258 -5.13 17.59 9.75
C ARG A 258 -4.39 16.36 9.21
N ALA A 259 -4.93 15.16 9.37
CA ALA A 259 -4.31 13.96 8.83
C ALA A 259 -4.21 14.00 7.29
N VAL A 260 -5.26 14.44 6.59
CA VAL A 260 -5.25 14.62 5.13
C VAL A 260 -4.23 15.68 4.71
N GLU A 261 -4.14 16.78 5.44
CA GLU A 261 -3.14 17.82 5.20
C GLU A 261 -1.71 17.28 5.36
N LEU A 262 -1.43 16.53 6.42
CA LEU A 262 -0.14 15.88 6.63
C LEU A 262 0.20 14.87 5.51
N MET A 263 -0.78 14.08 5.03
CA MET A 263 -0.59 13.18 3.89
C MET A 263 -0.17 13.92 2.61
N ARG A 264 -0.52 15.19 2.46
CA ARG A 264 -0.17 16.06 1.31
C ARG A 264 1.07 16.91 1.55
N THR A 265 1.42 17.16 2.82
CA THR A 265 2.56 18.02 3.19
C THR A 265 3.89 17.34 2.86
N PRO A 266 4.73 17.98 2.03
CA PRO A 266 6.04 17.44 1.69
C PRO A 266 6.96 17.30 2.91
N LEU A 267 7.60 16.15 3.03
CA LEU A 267 8.74 15.91 3.95
C LEU A 267 10.07 15.87 3.18
N SER A 268 10.01 15.55 1.89
CA SER A 268 11.14 15.62 0.96
C SER A 268 10.64 15.95 -0.45
N GLN A 269 11.55 15.94 -1.44
CA GLN A 269 11.17 16.13 -2.84
C GLN A 269 10.19 15.06 -3.35
N THR A 270 10.25 13.83 -2.81
CA THR A 270 9.50 12.68 -3.31
C THR A 270 8.52 12.10 -2.29
N ARG A 271 8.52 12.56 -1.02
CA ARG A 271 7.77 11.93 0.07
C ARG A 271 6.98 12.94 0.90
N THR A 272 5.84 12.46 1.40
CA THR A 272 5.03 13.07 2.44
C THR A 272 4.90 12.11 3.63
N HIS A 273 3.90 12.27 4.49
CA HIS A 273 3.63 11.35 5.61
C HIS A 273 2.97 10.06 5.09
N GLY A 274 3.80 9.10 4.73
CA GLY A 274 3.42 7.79 4.20
C GLY A 274 3.38 7.70 2.67
N TRP A 275 3.17 8.79 1.95
CA TRP A 275 2.91 8.77 0.51
C TRP A 275 4.11 9.24 -0.32
N GLU A 276 4.06 8.91 -1.59
CA GLU A 276 4.87 9.56 -2.64
C GLU A 276 4.11 10.77 -3.20
N ARG A 277 4.87 11.72 -3.73
CA ARG A 277 4.39 12.86 -4.51
C ARG A 277 5.06 12.87 -5.88
N PRO A 278 4.56 13.64 -6.87
CA PRO A 278 5.13 13.66 -8.22
C PRO A 278 6.61 14.08 -8.25
N TYR A 279 7.39 13.35 -9.01
CA TYR A 279 8.78 13.63 -9.37
C TYR A 279 9.07 13.02 -10.76
N GLU A 280 10.19 13.36 -11.38
CA GLU A 280 10.57 12.80 -12.67
C GLU A 280 10.67 11.27 -12.62
N GLY A 281 9.92 10.59 -13.48
CA GLY A 281 9.84 9.12 -13.52
C GLY A 281 8.91 8.50 -12.48
N TRP A 282 8.10 9.31 -11.80
CA TRP A 282 7.13 8.80 -10.81
C TRP A 282 6.09 7.86 -11.42
N SER A 283 5.64 6.91 -10.60
CA SER A 283 4.70 5.86 -11.01
C SER A 283 3.30 6.36 -11.41
N GLY A 284 2.90 7.55 -11.00
CA GLY A 284 1.61 8.15 -11.34
C GLY A 284 1.54 8.76 -12.75
N GLY A 285 2.66 8.79 -13.48
CA GLY A 285 2.76 9.44 -14.78
C GLY A 285 3.28 10.89 -14.70
N ASN A 286 3.42 11.53 -15.86
CA ASN A 286 4.00 12.87 -15.97
C ASN A 286 2.95 13.99 -15.97
N LEU A 287 1.66 13.63 -16.10
CA LEU A 287 0.54 14.58 -16.19
C LEU A 287 -0.22 14.78 -14.87
N CYS A 288 0.30 14.20 -13.78
CA CYS A 288 -0.25 14.41 -12.44
C CYS A 288 0.00 15.82 -11.94
N GLY A 289 -1.02 16.40 -11.29
CA GLY A 289 -0.87 17.69 -10.59
C GLY A 289 0.04 17.59 -9.35
N PRO A 290 0.58 18.72 -8.85
CA PRO A 290 1.51 18.74 -7.72
C PRO A 290 0.87 18.27 -6.40
N GLU A 291 -0.44 18.34 -6.29
CA GLU A 291 -1.22 17.91 -5.14
C GLU A 291 -1.65 16.43 -5.20
N THR A 292 -1.16 15.70 -6.20
CA THR A 292 -1.39 14.26 -6.29
C THR A 292 -0.46 13.55 -5.32
N ILE A 293 -1.01 12.60 -4.57
CA ILE A 293 -0.24 11.64 -3.78
C ILE A 293 -0.48 10.23 -4.32
N GLY A 294 0.47 9.33 -4.12
CA GLY A 294 0.30 7.94 -4.55
C GLY A 294 1.23 6.99 -3.80
N HIS A 295 0.98 5.72 -3.96
CA HIS A 295 1.88 4.68 -3.48
C HIS A 295 1.71 3.41 -4.32
N THR A 296 2.75 2.59 -4.37
CA THR A 296 2.74 1.34 -5.13
C THR A 296 3.02 0.15 -4.23
N GLY A 297 2.54 -1.03 -4.65
CA GLY A 297 2.82 -2.30 -4.02
C GLY A 297 3.67 -3.21 -4.90
N PHE A 298 4.54 -3.99 -4.28
CA PHE A 298 5.46 -4.90 -4.96
C PHE A 298 4.73 -5.94 -5.84
N THR A 299 3.60 -6.42 -5.39
CA THR A 299 2.75 -7.39 -6.11
C THR A 299 2.18 -6.87 -7.44
N GLY A 300 2.25 -5.55 -7.66
CA GLY A 300 1.77 -4.90 -8.88
C GLY A 300 0.56 -4.00 -8.64
N THR A 301 0.32 -3.63 -7.40
CA THR A 301 -0.77 -2.75 -6.98
C THR A 301 -0.33 -1.28 -6.96
N GLY A 302 -1.28 -0.35 -6.98
CA GLY A 302 -1.02 1.07 -6.89
C GLY A 302 -2.30 1.86 -6.63
N LEU A 303 -2.16 2.98 -5.93
CA LEU A 303 -3.22 3.94 -5.62
C LEU A 303 -2.66 5.35 -5.77
N TRP A 304 -3.41 6.21 -6.44
CA TRP A 304 -3.09 7.62 -6.64
C TRP A 304 -4.33 8.46 -6.39
N ILE A 305 -4.18 9.62 -5.75
CA ILE A 305 -5.25 10.53 -5.36
C ILE A 305 -4.85 11.94 -5.76
N ASP A 306 -5.60 12.52 -6.69
CA ASP A 306 -5.47 13.92 -7.14
C ASP A 306 -6.53 14.77 -6.41
N PHE A 307 -6.11 15.53 -5.43
CA PHE A 307 -7.01 16.36 -4.62
C PHE A 307 -7.54 17.57 -5.39
N ASP A 308 -6.78 18.10 -6.34
CA ASP A 308 -7.20 19.25 -7.15
C ASP A 308 -8.32 18.88 -8.12
N LYS A 309 -8.17 17.73 -8.79
CA LYS A 309 -9.20 17.21 -9.69
C LYS A 309 -10.34 16.49 -8.95
N GLY A 310 -10.19 16.21 -7.66
CA GLY A 310 -11.15 15.42 -6.88
C GLY A 310 -11.30 13.99 -7.44
N ARG A 311 -10.22 13.39 -7.89
CA ARG A 311 -10.17 12.09 -8.57
C ARG A 311 -9.15 11.17 -7.91
N ALA A 312 -9.47 9.88 -7.85
CA ALA A 312 -8.50 8.86 -7.49
C ALA A 312 -8.59 7.66 -8.43
N TRP A 313 -7.47 6.94 -8.59
CA TRP A 313 -7.45 5.71 -9.35
C TRP A 313 -6.57 4.66 -8.69
N THR A 314 -6.95 3.41 -8.88
CA THR A 314 -6.19 2.25 -8.43
C THR A 314 -5.96 1.30 -9.59
N LEU A 315 -4.72 0.83 -9.75
CA LEU A 315 -4.36 -0.22 -10.66
C LEU A 315 -3.85 -1.41 -9.85
N LEU A 316 -4.62 -2.50 -9.81
CA LEU A 316 -4.29 -3.71 -9.08
C LEU A 316 -3.96 -4.81 -10.07
N THR A 317 -2.72 -5.29 -10.08
CA THR A 317 -2.28 -6.40 -10.94
C THR A 317 -1.62 -7.50 -10.10
N ASN A 318 -1.51 -8.68 -10.66
CA ASN A 318 -0.74 -9.77 -10.08
C ASN A 318 0.56 -10.03 -10.88
N ARG A 319 1.31 -8.95 -11.15
CA ARG A 319 2.52 -8.96 -11.99
C ARG A 319 3.58 -9.99 -11.57
N VAL A 320 3.60 -10.35 -10.29
CA VAL A 320 4.56 -11.32 -9.73
C VAL A 320 4.12 -12.78 -9.95
N HIS A 321 2.95 -13.01 -10.54
CA HIS A 321 2.47 -14.36 -10.82
C HIS A 321 2.92 -14.86 -12.19
N PRO A 322 3.50 -16.05 -12.32
CA PRO A 322 3.87 -16.97 -11.24
C PRO A 322 5.25 -16.70 -10.63
N THR A 323 5.99 -15.70 -11.10
CA THR A 323 7.33 -15.37 -10.60
C THR A 323 7.61 -13.87 -10.62
N ARG A 324 8.31 -13.37 -9.59
CA ARG A 324 8.80 -11.99 -9.49
C ARG A 324 9.98 -11.67 -10.41
N HIS A 325 10.64 -12.70 -10.94
CA HIS A 325 11.89 -12.57 -11.71
C HIS A 325 11.67 -12.24 -13.19
N PHE A 326 10.45 -11.91 -13.58
CA PHE A 326 10.10 -11.48 -14.94
C PHE A 326 9.89 -9.96 -14.97
N ASP A 327 10.49 -9.29 -15.96
CA ASP A 327 10.21 -7.88 -16.19
C ASP A 327 8.82 -7.70 -16.81
N SER A 328 7.89 -7.28 -15.98
CA SER A 328 6.50 -7.04 -16.37
C SER A 328 6.25 -5.69 -17.01
N GLY A 329 7.22 -4.75 -16.98
CA GLY A 329 7.03 -3.36 -17.41
C GLY A 329 6.02 -2.61 -16.53
N ILE A 330 5.84 -2.99 -15.26
CA ILE A 330 4.79 -2.45 -14.39
C ILE A 330 4.91 -0.92 -14.19
N LEU A 331 6.13 -0.38 -14.14
CA LEU A 331 6.31 1.06 -13.99
C LEU A 331 5.75 1.82 -15.20
N SER A 332 6.13 1.41 -16.40
CA SER A 332 5.63 2.02 -17.65
C SER A 332 4.11 1.87 -17.79
N LEU A 333 3.55 0.72 -17.37
CA LEU A 333 2.10 0.53 -17.36
C LEU A 333 1.40 1.52 -16.42
N ARG A 334 1.90 1.69 -15.20
CA ARG A 334 1.35 2.63 -14.22
C ARG A 334 1.39 4.06 -14.74
N GLN A 335 2.52 4.47 -15.33
CA GLN A 335 2.72 5.80 -15.92
C GLN A 335 1.74 6.03 -17.08
N ALA A 336 1.63 5.10 -18.02
CA ALA A 336 0.72 5.20 -19.15
C ALA A 336 -0.74 5.35 -18.71
N VAL A 337 -1.18 4.54 -17.74
CA VAL A 337 -2.53 4.64 -17.15
C VAL A 337 -2.73 6.01 -16.49
N GLY A 338 -1.77 6.46 -15.68
CA GLY A 338 -1.85 7.75 -15.00
C GLY A 338 -1.88 8.93 -15.97
N ASP A 339 -1.07 8.90 -17.02
CA ASP A 339 -1.05 9.94 -18.04
C ASP A 339 -2.38 10.00 -18.81
N LEU A 340 -2.96 8.86 -19.22
CA LEU A 340 -4.26 8.80 -19.85
C LEU A 340 -5.41 9.32 -18.94
N ILE A 341 -5.36 9.00 -17.64
CA ILE A 341 -6.34 9.52 -16.68
C ILE A 341 -6.21 11.05 -16.52
N ASN A 342 -5.01 11.60 -16.67
CA ASN A 342 -4.74 13.01 -16.41
C ASN A 342 -4.67 13.90 -17.64
N ALA A 343 -4.59 13.32 -18.84
CA ALA A 343 -4.50 14.08 -20.11
C ALA A 343 -5.71 15.00 -20.38
N GLY A 344 -6.87 14.69 -19.78
CA GLY A 344 -8.14 15.36 -20.13
C GLY A 344 -8.66 14.90 -21.50
N PHE A 345 -9.98 14.93 -21.68
CA PHE A 345 -10.62 14.84 -22.99
C PHE A 345 -11.09 16.23 -23.41
#